data_79aa9289e728e27b6360920b178fd874
#
_entry.id   79aa9289e728e27b6360920b178fd874
#
_cell.length_a   1.000
_cell.length_b   1.000
_cell.length_c   1.000
_cell.angle_alpha   90.00
_cell.angle_beta   90.00
_cell.angle_gamma   90.00
#
_symmetry.space_group_name_H-M   'P 1'
#
loop_
_entity.id
_entity.type
_entity.pdbx_description
1 polymer ?
#
loop_
_entity_poly.entity_id
_entity_poly.type
_entity_poly.pdbx_seq_one_letter_code
_entity_poly.pdbx_strand_id
1 'polypeptide(L)'
;MLDRSGICAGRSVSSDRGICPGEPISLEKAAGLFHNHTREFSKAGDEMNPPYYRPRRLRINEAVRSMVRETRLSPVNFIYPLFVCGGEQVKKEIGSMPGNYNLSVDFILEECRSLKSLGVPAVILFGLPPAKDELGSEAYADDGIVQQTVQAIKSAVPEMLVITDVCLCEYTSHGHCGQIREGDVDNDATLVLLAKTALSHARAGADIIAPSDMMDGRVRTIRETLDENHLERVLILSYAAKYASGFYGPFREAADSAPKFGDRRSYQMDPANQREAIREVALDIEEGADIVMVKPAMPYLDVIYRVKTEFNLPVAAYQVSGEYASLVAAYRNGWLDRERTILESLTCIKRAGADMIITYFAKEAARLLG
;
A
#
# COMPACT_ATOMS: atom_id res chain seq x y z
N MET A 1 -20.05 -13.27 71.48
CA MET A 1 -20.55 -14.53 72.00
C MET A 1 -20.44 -15.61 70.97
N LEU A 2 -19.48 -16.55 71.20
CA LEU A 2 -19.46 -17.97 70.80
C LEU A 2 -19.63 -18.29 69.29
N ASP A 3 -18.58 -18.69 68.57
CA ASP A 3 -17.71 -19.91 68.60
C ASP A 3 -18.41 -21.18 68.08
N ARG A 4 -17.61 -21.90 67.33
CA ARG A 4 -17.59 -23.32 66.94
C ARG A 4 -17.99 -23.65 65.46
N SER A 5 -16.98 -23.81 64.58
CA SER A 5 -16.29 -25.09 64.27
C SER A 5 -17.17 -26.19 63.68
N GLY A 6 -16.87 -26.64 62.46
CA GLY A 6 -17.36 -27.85 61.84
C GLY A 6 -16.58 -28.20 60.58
N ILE A 7 -15.57 -29.05 60.74
CA ILE A 7 -14.75 -29.66 59.71
C ILE A 7 -15.60 -30.72 58.96
N CYS A 8 -15.52 -30.76 57.65
CA CYS A 8 -15.59 -32.02 56.89
C CYS A 8 -14.78 -31.95 55.61
N ALA A 9 -13.86 -32.89 55.53
CA ALA A 9 -12.96 -33.12 54.41
C ALA A 9 -13.64 -33.83 53.22
N GLY A 10 -13.11 -33.58 52.03
CA GLY A 10 -13.17 -34.64 51.03
C GLY A 10 -13.34 -34.24 49.59
N ARG A 11 -12.23 -34.39 48.88
CA ARG A 11 -12.07 -34.74 47.43
C ARG A 11 -11.94 -33.62 46.40
N SER A 12 -10.70 -33.58 45.96
CA SER A 12 -10.19 -32.99 44.73
C SER A 12 -10.93 -33.45 43.47
N VAL A 13 -11.31 -32.49 42.60
CA VAL A 13 -11.34 -32.68 41.14
C VAL A 13 -10.67 -31.47 40.52
N SER A 14 -9.53 -31.72 39.93
CA SER A 14 -8.76 -30.78 39.15
C SER A 14 -9.39 -30.56 37.78
N SER A 15 -9.70 -29.36 37.39
CA SER A 15 -9.71 -28.92 36.00
C SER A 15 -9.85 -27.41 35.94
N ASP A 16 -8.74 -26.72 36.04
CA ASP A 16 -8.60 -25.36 35.56
C ASP A 16 -7.24 -25.26 34.88
N ARG A 17 -7.24 -25.46 33.57
CA ARG A 17 -6.12 -25.00 32.74
C ARG A 17 -6.43 -23.58 32.30
N GLY A 18 -6.10 -22.63 33.15
CA GLY A 18 -5.93 -21.25 32.76
C GLY A 18 -4.87 -21.16 31.69
N ILE A 19 -5.27 -20.64 30.52
CA ILE A 19 -4.34 -20.26 29.47
C ILE A 19 -3.64 -18.99 29.96
N CYS A 20 -2.40 -19.12 30.39
CA CYS A 20 -1.51 -17.98 30.56
C CYS A 20 -1.19 -17.39 29.19
N PRO A 21 -1.14 -16.05 29.04
CA PRO A 21 -0.64 -15.43 27.81
C PRO A 21 0.82 -15.85 27.62
N GLY A 22 1.10 -16.39 26.41
CA GLY A 22 2.38 -16.97 26.08
C GLY A 22 3.51 -15.96 26.22
N GLU A 23 4.54 -16.34 26.96
CA GLU A 23 5.84 -15.66 26.91
C GLU A 23 6.35 -15.63 25.48
N PRO A 24 7.00 -14.53 25.03
CA PRO A 24 7.62 -14.49 23.72
C PRO A 24 8.68 -15.59 23.62
N ILE A 25 8.55 -16.43 22.61
CA ILE A 25 9.52 -17.49 22.32
C ILE A 25 10.87 -16.81 22.07
N SER A 26 11.85 -17.00 22.96
CA SER A 26 13.16 -16.42 22.77
C SER A 26 13.80 -16.94 21.50
N LEU A 27 14.56 -16.09 20.79
CA LEU A 27 15.30 -16.44 19.56
C LEU A 27 16.17 -17.69 19.76
N GLU A 28 16.63 -17.99 20.98
CA GLU A 28 17.36 -19.22 21.33
C GLU A 28 16.48 -20.48 21.27
N LYS A 29 15.19 -20.41 21.63
CA LYS A 29 14.26 -21.55 21.50
C LYS A 29 13.90 -21.82 20.05
N ALA A 30 13.75 -20.78 19.23
CA ALA A 30 13.53 -20.92 17.79
C ALA A 30 14.78 -21.50 17.07
N ALA A 31 15.97 -20.99 17.41
CA ALA A 31 17.24 -21.54 16.91
C ALA A 31 17.48 -23.01 17.36
N GLY A 32 17.05 -23.37 18.57
CA GLY A 32 17.14 -24.73 19.10
C GLY A 32 16.24 -25.72 18.36
N LEU A 33 15.07 -25.32 17.88
CA LEU A 33 14.19 -26.18 17.06
C LEU A 33 14.76 -26.45 15.66
N PHE A 34 15.40 -25.46 15.02
CA PHE A 34 16.10 -25.65 13.75
C PHE A 34 17.43 -26.43 13.91
N HIS A 35 18.15 -26.25 15.03
CA HIS A 35 19.40 -26.96 15.29
C HIS A 35 19.20 -28.44 15.64
N ASN A 36 18.11 -28.82 16.28
CA ASN A 36 17.83 -30.23 16.61
C ASN A 36 17.46 -31.04 15.36
N HIS A 37 16.78 -30.48 14.36
CA HIS A 37 16.51 -31.18 13.10
C HIS A 37 17.77 -31.40 12.27
N THR A 38 18.77 -30.51 12.33
CA THR A 38 20.05 -30.69 11.63
C THR A 38 21.06 -31.56 12.41
N ARG A 39 20.96 -31.67 13.74
CA ARG A 39 21.87 -32.46 14.56
C ARG A 39 21.53 -33.99 14.57
N GLU A 40 20.30 -34.39 14.35
CA GLU A 40 19.95 -35.81 14.20
C GLU A 40 20.49 -36.42 12.90
N PHE A 41 20.78 -35.62 11.86
CA PHE A 41 21.40 -36.06 10.62
C PHE A 41 22.92 -36.20 10.69
N SER A 42 23.59 -35.75 11.76
CA SER A 42 25.07 -35.71 11.83
C SER A 42 25.69 -36.80 12.75
N LYS A 43 24.92 -37.73 13.31
CA LYS A 43 25.44 -38.77 14.25
C LYS A 43 25.55 -40.16 13.72
N ALA A 44 25.23 -40.39 12.45
CA ALA A 44 25.55 -41.69 11.81
C ALA A 44 26.85 -41.50 11.00
N GLY A 45 27.96 -41.99 11.56
CA GLY A 45 29.25 -42.11 10.87
C GLY A 45 29.20 -43.20 9.83
N ASP A 46 28.52 -42.97 8.73
CA ASP A 46 28.58 -43.79 7.54
C ASP A 46 28.99 -42.90 6.35
N GLU A 47 29.82 -43.44 5.48
CA GLU A 47 30.28 -42.87 4.22
C GLU A 47 29.13 -42.12 3.54
N MET A 48 29.22 -40.79 3.46
CA MET A 48 28.17 -39.94 2.88
C MET A 48 28.02 -40.26 1.39
N ASN A 49 27.15 -41.19 1.08
CA ASN A 49 26.53 -41.31 -0.24
C ASN A 49 25.88 -39.97 -0.61
N PRO A 50 25.78 -39.59 -1.88
CA PRO A 50 25.26 -38.30 -2.32
C PRO A 50 23.95 -37.91 -1.61
N PRO A 51 23.73 -36.62 -1.34
CA PRO A 51 22.70 -36.16 -0.40
C PRO A 51 21.33 -36.80 -0.69
N TYR A 52 20.75 -37.48 0.32
CA TYR A 52 19.41 -38.06 0.23
C TYR A 52 18.34 -37.02 -0.14
N TYR A 53 18.52 -35.78 0.32
CA TYR A 53 17.67 -34.67 -0.01
C TYR A 53 18.23 -33.82 -1.16
N ARG A 54 17.50 -33.74 -2.24
CA ARG A 54 17.88 -32.96 -3.44
C ARG A 54 16.83 -31.91 -3.77
N PRO A 55 16.95 -30.66 -3.29
CA PRO A 55 15.98 -29.57 -3.55
C PRO A 55 15.75 -29.31 -5.04
N ARG A 56 16.72 -29.63 -5.91
CA ARG A 56 16.59 -29.49 -7.37
C ARG A 56 15.45 -30.32 -7.96
N ARG A 57 14.97 -31.36 -7.27
CA ARG A 57 13.85 -32.20 -7.72
C ARG A 57 12.58 -31.37 -7.87
N LEU A 58 12.38 -30.35 -7.02
CA LEU A 58 11.24 -29.44 -7.07
C LEU A 58 11.34 -28.37 -8.19
N ARG A 59 12.43 -28.38 -8.98
CA ARG A 59 12.70 -27.38 -10.04
C ARG A 59 12.84 -27.98 -11.43
N ILE A 60 12.63 -29.30 -11.60
CA ILE A 60 12.97 -30.05 -12.81
C ILE A 60 12.22 -29.59 -14.05
N ASN A 61 10.98 -29.15 -13.91
CA ASN A 61 10.16 -28.66 -15.01
C ASN A 61 9.12 -27.63 -14.49
N GLU A 62 8.43 -26.97 -15.42
CA GLU A 62 7.45 -25.92 -15.08
C GLU A 62 6.24 -26.47 -14.32
N ALA A 63 5.75 -27.66 -14.64
CA ALA A 63 4.61 -28.25 -13.94
C ALA A 63 4.90 -28.43 -12.44
N VAL A 64 6.08 -29.00 -12.11
CA VAL A 64 6.48 -29.15 -10.71
C VAL A 64 6.66 -27.76 -10.04
N ARG A 65 7.37 -26.83 -10.69
CA ARG A 65 7.55 -25.48 -10.14
C ARG A 65 6.20 -24.79 -9.87
N SER A 66 5.25 -24.92 -10.79
CA SER A 66 3.91 -24.33 -10.63
C SER A 66 3.12 -24.96 -9.48
N MET A 67 3.25 -26.29 -9.28
CA MET A 67 2.55 -26.98 -8.18
C MET A 67 3.05 -26.58 -6.81
N VAL A 68 4.37 -26.37 -6.65
CA VAL A 68 5.00 -26.04 -5.35
C VAL A 68 5.14 -24.54 -5.11
N ARG A 69 4.65 -23.71 -6.01
CA ARG A 69 4.74 -22.24 -5.93
C ARG A 69 3.92 -21.72 -4.75
N GLU A 70 4.59 -21.09 -3.78
CA GLU A 70 3.99 -20.54 -2.57
C GLU A 70 3.26 -19.21 -2.83
N THR A 71 3.84 -18.34 -3.65
CA THR A 71 3.29 -17.00 -3.98
C THR A 71 2.71 -17.02 -5.39
N ARG A 72 1.47 -16.56 -5.51
CA ARG A 72 0.77 -16.43 -6.80
C ARG A 72 0.27 -15.00 -6.97
N LEU A 73 0.50 -14.44 -8.14
CA LEU A 73 -0.12 -13.20 -8.57
C LEU A 73 -1.46 -13.48 -9.25
N SER A 74 -2.38 -12.56 -9.09
CA SER A 74 -3.65 -12.53 -9.80
C SER A 74 -4.00 -11.08 -10.15
N PRO A 75 -4.72 -10.81 -11.24
CA PRO A 75 -5.19 -9.47 -11.57
C PRO A 75 -5.93 -8.76 -10.43
N VAL A 76 -6.62 -9.51 -9.55
CA VAL A 76 -7.32 -8.96 -8.38
C VAL A 76 -6.38 -8.38 -7.31
N ASN A 77 -5.09 -8.65 -7.39
CA ASN A 77 -4.11 -8.04 -6.49
C ASN A 77 -3.68 -6.63 -6.93
N PHE A 78 -4.07 -6.17 -8.12
CA PHE A 78 -3.56 -4.93 -8.68
C PHE A 78 -4.53 -3.76 -8.53
N ILE A 79 -3.96 -2.59 -8.25
CA ILE A 79 -4.61 -1.29 -8.28
C ILE A 79 -3.87 -0.46 -9.32
N TYR A 80 -4.60 0.10 -10.29
CA TYR A 80 -3.99 0.88 -11.38
C TYR A 80 -4.05 2.39 -11.10
N PRO A 81 -2.89 3.09 -11.05
CA PRO A 81 -2.86 4.53 -10.84
C PRO A 81 -3.19 5.29 -12.12
N LEU A 82 -4.06 6.29 -12.03
CA LEU A 82 -4.52 7.14 -13.11
C LEU A 82 -4.35 8.62 -12.75
N PHE A 83 -3.85 9.41 -13.70
CA PHE A 83 -3.72 10.86 -13.59
C PHE A 83 -4.82 11.52 -14.40
N VAL A 84 -5.75 12.20 -13.73
CA VAL A 84 -6.89 12.85 -14.38
C VAL A 84 -6.70 14.35 -14.50
N CYS A 85 -6.95 14.88 -15.69
CA CYS A 85 -6.89 16.30 -15.98
C CYS A 85 -8.19 16.81 -16.64
N GLY A 86 -8.40 18.12 -16.61
CA GLY A 86 -9.53 18.75 -17.28
C GLY A 86 -9.45 18.67 -18.80
N GLY A 87 -10.57 18.98 -19.47
CA GLY A 87 -10.73 18.98 -20.91
C GLY A 87 -11.42 17.74 -21.44
N GLU A 88 -11.56 17.67 -22.77
CA GLU A 88 -12.12 16.53 -23.50
C GLU A 88 -11.09 16.01 -24.50
N GLN A 89 -11.05 14.71 -24.73
CA GLN A 89 -10.12 14.02 -25.64
C GLN A 89 -8.64 14.33 -25.34
N VAL A 90 -8.28 14.55 -24.06
CA VAL A 90 -6.91 14.81 -23.65
C VAL A 90 -6.24 13.49 -23.28
N LYS A 91 -5.16 13.17 -23.99
CA LYS A 91 -4.27 12.03 -23.70
C LYS A 91 -2.82 12.47 -23.93
N LYS A 92 -2.18 12.95 -22.85
CA LYS A 92 -0.82 13.48 -22.88
C LYS A 92 0.14 12.51 -22.21
N GLU A 93 1.09 11.94 -22.97
CA GLU A 93 2.07 11.02 -22.42
C GLU A 93 2.99 11.72 -21.41
N ILE A 94 3.27 11.03 -20.29
CA ILE A 94 4.22 11.48 -19.26
C ILE A 94 5.61 11.04 -19.69
N GLY A 95 6.50 12.00 -20.01
CA GLY A 95 7.80 11.73 -20.62
C GLY A 95 8.69 10.78 -19.82
N SER A 96 8.73 10.94 -18.49
CA SER A 96 9.49 10.08 -17.58
C SER A 96 8.80 8.75 -17.25
N MET A 97 7.56 8.54 -17.69
CA MET A 97 6.77 7.32 -17.46
C MET A 97 6.15 6.80 -18.76
N PRO A 98 6.93 6.33 -19.73
CA PRO A 98 6.42 5.92 -21.03
C PRO A 98 5.28 4.91 -20.96
N GLY A 99 4.20 5.16 -21.70
CA GLY A 99 2.98 4.35 -21.66
C GLY A 99 1.97 4.75 -20.58
N ASN A 100 2.27 5.76 -19.76
CA ASN A 100 1.34 6.39 -18.82
C ASN A 100 1.04 7.82 -19.27
N TYR A 101 -0.17 8.28 -19.00
CA TYR A 101 -0.72 9.52 -19.56
C TYR A 101 -1.46 10.33 -18.52
N ASN A 102 -1.48 11.64 -18.69
CA ASN A 102 -2.50 12.49 -18.12
C ASN A 102 -3.72 12.41 -19.03
N LEU A 103 -4.87 12.06 -18.47
CA LEU A 103 -6.08 11.69 -19.20
C LEU A 103 -7.26 12.57 -18.79
N SER A 104 -8.08 12.98 -19.78
CA SER A 104 -9.42 13.51 -19.49
C SER A 104 -10.38 12.39 -19.06
N VAL A 105 -11.52 12.77 -18.48
CA VAL A 105 -12.50 11.83 -17.90
C VAL A 105 -12.97 10.77 -18.90
N ASP A 106 -13.18 11.13 -20.16
CA ASP A 106 -13.59 10.21 -21.24
C ASP A 106 -12.58 9.05 -21.43
N PHE A 107 -11.28 9.35 -21.47
CA PHE A 107 -10.23 8.32 -21.56
C PHE A 107 -10.07 7.56 -20.25
N ILE A 108 -10.30 8.17 -19.08
CA ILE A 108 -10.33 7.44 -17.79
C ILE A 108 -11.41 6.35 -17.83
N LEU A 109 -12.59 6.64 -18.37
CA LEU A 109 -13.67 5.65 -18.50
C LEU A 109 -13.29 4.49 -19.42
N GLU A 110 -12.58 4.76 -20.51
CA GLU A 110 -12.05 3.71 -21.40
C GLU A 110 -11.03 2.83 -20.68
N GLU A 111 -10.11 3.46 -19.91
CA GLU A 111 -9.14 2.73 -19.10
C GLU A 111 -9.82 1.84 -18.05
N CYS A 112 -10.84 2.34 -17.34
CA CYS A 112 -11.60 1.56 -16.37
C CYS A 112 -12.30 0.34 -17.01
N ARG A 113 -12.92 0.50 -18.18
CA ARG A 113 -13.52 -0.62 -18.93
C ARG A 113 -12.47 -1.66 -19.34
N SER A 114 -11.31 -1.20 -19.81
CA SER A 114 -10.19 -2.08 -20.18
C SER A 114 -9.65 -2.84 -18.96
N LEU A 115 -9.46 -2.18 -17.82
CA LEU A 115 -9.00 -2.81 -16.56
C LEU A 115 -9.99 -3.86 -16.08
N LYS A 116 -11.29 -3.54 -16.09
CA LYS A 116 -12.35 -4.48 -15.75
C LYS A 116 -12.28 -5.75 -16.61
N SER A 117 -12.09 -5.60 -17.94
CA SER A 117 -11.98 -6.75 -18.84
C SER A 117 -10.77 -7.63 -18.58
N LEU A 118 -9.74 -7.09 -17.94
CA LEU A 118 -8.52 -7.79 -17.51
C LEU A 118 -8.60 -8.35 -16.09
N GLY A 119 -9.74 -8.16 -15.39
CA GLY A 119 -9.92 -8.60 -14.01
C GLY A 119 -9.22 -7.75 -12.95
N VAL A 120 -8.75 -6.54 -13.30
CA VAL A 120 -8.20 -5.57 -12.34
C VAL A 120 -9.37 -4.81 -11.68
N PRO A 121 -9.56 -4.91 -10.35
CA PRO A 121 -10.78 -4.46 -9.69
C PRO A 121 -10.78 -2.98 -9.32
N ALA A 122 -9.62 -2.34 -9.25
CA ALA A 122 -9.50 -1.02 -8.61
C ALA A 122 -8.57 -0.07 -9.37
N VAL A 123 -8.91 1.21 -9.27
CA VAL A 123 -8.07 2.33 -9.71
C VAL A 123 -7.80 3.27 -8.55
N ILE A 124 -6.64 3.97 -8.57
CA ILE A 124 -6.37 5.09 -7.69
C ILE A 124 -6.20 6.36 -8.53
N LEU A 125 -6.91 7.42 -8.17
CA LEU A 125 -6.95 8.67 -8.92
C LEU A 125 -6.05 9.74 -8.32
N PHE A 126 -5.29 10.41 -9.18
CA PHE A 126 -4.49 11.60 -8.89
C PHE A 126 -5.01 12.75 -9.78
N GLY A 127 -5.45 13.85 -9.16
CA GLY A 127 -6.02 14.98 -9.87
C GLY A 127 -4.98 15.99 -10.32
N LEU A 128 -5.14 16.52 -11.54
CA LEU A 128 -4.40 17.69 -12.02
C LEU A 128 -5.40 18.84 -12.17
N PRO A 129 -5.47 19.72 -11.17
CA PRO A 129 -6.43 20.83 -11.19
C PRO A 129 -6.06 21.88 -12.25
N PRO A 130 -7.03 22.64 -12.78
CA PRO A 130 -6.78 23.71 -13.73
C PRO A 130 -6.05 24.91 -13.10
N ALA A 131 -6.19 25.09 -11.80
CA ALA A 131 -5.54 26.16 -11.02
C ALA A 131 -5.04 25.63 -9.69
N LYS A 132 -4.02 26.30 -9.14
CA LYS A 132 -3.44 25.98 -7.84
C LYS A 132 -3.34 27.23 -6.99
N ASP A 133 -3.66 27.11 -5.70
CA ASP A 133 -3.53 28.18 -4.73
C ASP A 133 -2.72 27.75 -3.50
N GLU A 134 -2.59 28.60 -2.51
CA GLU A 134 -1.80 28.31 -1.30
C GLU A 134 -2.44 27.24 -0.40
N LEU A 135 -3.77 27.10 -0.46
CA LEU A 135 -4.54 26.17 0.37
C LEU A 135 -4.93 24.89 -0.36
N GLY A 136 -4.67 24.79 -1.67
CA GLY A 136 -5.08 23.66 -2.48
C GLY A 136 -6.60 23.52 -2.58
N SER A 137 -7.34 24.64 -2.74
CA SER A 137 -8.81 24.66 -2.64
C SER A 137 -9.52 23.77 -3.66
N GLU A 138 -8.95 23.54 -4.84
CA GLU A 138 -9.47 22.61 -5.85
C GLU A 138 -9.52 21.14 -5.35
N ALA A 139 -8.74 20.77 -4.33
CA ALA A 139 -8.75 19.41 -3.77
C ALA A 139 -10.11 19.05 -3.12
N TYR A 140 -10.78 20.03 -2.54
CA TYR A 140 -12.06 19.85 -1.83
C TYR A 140 -13.24 20.59 -2.47
N ALA A 141 -13.06 21.08 -3.70
CA ALA A 141 -14.16 21.66 -4.47
C ALA A 141 -15.21 20.59 -4.85
N ASP A 142 -16.49 20.88 -4.70
CA ASP A 142 -17.57 19.95 -5.01
C ASP A 142 -17.57 19.50 -6.48
N ASP A 143 -17.10 20.37 -7.37
CA ASP A 143 -16.95 20.14 -8.80
C ASP A 143 -15.48 19.95 -9.23
N GLY A 144 -14.60 19.59 -8.31
CA GLY A 144 -13.20 19.27 -8.58
C GLY A 144 -13.03 18.12 -9.56
N ILE A 145 -11.89 18.09 -10.25
CA ILE A 145 -11.66 17.09 -11.31
C ILE A 145 -11.72 15.65 -10.80
N VAL A 146 -11.27 15.38 -9.57
CA VAL A 146 -11.37 14.05 -8.96
C VAL A 146 -12.81 13.70 -8.66
N GLN A 147 -13.58 14.62 -8.07
CA GLN A 147 -15.00 14.42 -7.73
C GLN A 147 -15.83 14.12 -8.98
N GLN A 148 -15.65 14.89 -10.05
CA GLN A 148 -16.30 14.63 -11.34
C GLN A 148 -15.92 13.27 -11.91
N THR A 149 -14.64 12.89 -11.82
CA THR A 149 -14.14 11.60 -12.32
C THR A 149 -14.72 10.43 -11.54
N VAL A 150 -14.79 10.52 -10.20
CA VAL A 150 -15.41 9.52 -9.34
C VAL A 150 -16.87 9.30 -9.74
N GLN A 151 -17.65 10.37 -9.86
CA GLN A 151 -19.05 10.29 -10.26
C GLN A 151 -19.22 9.64 -11.65
N ALA A 152 -18.38 10.02 -12.61
CA ALA A 152 -18.39 9.46 -13.97
C ALA A 152 -18.06 7.96 -13.96
N ILE A 153 -17.03 7.52 -13.21
CA ILE A 153 -16.68 6.09 -13.10
C ILE A 153 -17.81 5.31 -12.44
N LYS A 154 -18.34 5.79 -11.31
CA LYS A 154 -19.42 5.10 -10.58
C LYS A 154 -20.71 5.00 -11.41
N SER A 155 -20.96 5.94 -12.31
CA SER A 155 -22.05 5.89 -13.28
C SER A 155 -21.81 4.90 -14.43
N ALA A 156 -20.59 4.90 -15.02
CA ALA A 156 -20.29 4.17 -16.26
C ALA A 156 -19.74 2.75 -16.04
N VAL A 157 -19.06 2.51 -14.90
CA VAL A 157 -18.42 1.24 -14.50
C VAL A 157 -18.60 1.03 -12.98
N PRO A 158 -19.84 0.85 -12.50
CA PRO A 158 -20.16 0.86 -11.06
C PRO A 158 -19.41 -0.21 -10.23
N GLU A 159 -18.93 -1.28 -10.86
CA GLU A 159 -18.20 -2.35 -10.19
C GLU A 159 -16.72 -2.01 -9.97
N MET A 160 -16.19 -0.96 -10.61
CA MET A 160 -14.82 -0.51 -10.40
C MET A 160 -14.70 0.12 -9.01
N LEU A 161 -13.80 -0.39 -8.20
CA LEU A 161 -13.44 0.25 -6.94
C LEU A 161 -12.62 1.51 -7.23
N VAL A 162 -13.09 2.64 -6.73
CA VAL A 162 -12.44 3.94 -6.91
C VAL A 162 -11.77 4.36 -5.61
N ILE A 163 -10.44 4.39 -5.65
CA ILE A 163 -9.60 4.91 -4.58
C ILE A 163 -9.22 6.34 -4.95
N THR A 164 -9.27 7.27 -4.02
CA THR A 164 -8.81 8.63 -4.26
C THR A 164 -7.63 8.96 -3.36
N ASP A 165 -6.55 9.45 -3.96
CA ASP A 165 -5.44 10.02 -3.20
C ASP A 165 -5.91 11.29 -2.49
N VAL A 166 -5.60 11.42 -1.20
CA VAL A 166 -5.88 12.62 -0.42
C VAL A 166 -4.55 13.24 -0.01
N CYS A 167 -4.19 14.28 -0.74
CA CYS A 167 -3.01 15.10 -0.53
C CYS A 167 -3.26 16.47 -1.11
N LEU A 168 -2.49 17.45 -0.68
CA LEU A 168 -2.60 18.81 -1.19
C LEU A 168 -1.52 19.18 -2.22
N CYS A 169 -0.48 18.34 -2.40
CA CYS A 169 0.68 18.69 -3.22
C CYS A 169 0.38 18.87 -4.72
N GLU A 170 -0.64 18.22 -5.24
CA GLU A 170 -1.13 18.42 -6.62
C GLU A 170 -1.87 19.75 -6.79
N TYR A 171 -2.40 20.29 -5.69
CA TYR A 171 -3.34 21.42 -5.67
C TYR A 171 -2.71 22.70 -5.13
N THR A 172 -1.64 22.58 -4.33
CA THR A 172 -0.96 23.76 -3.76
C THR A 172 -0.01 24.42 -4.75
N SER A 173 0.00 25.75 -4.75
CA SER A 173 0.90 26.55 -5.58
C SER A 173 2.38 26.32 -5.28
N HIS A 174 2.72 25.88 -4.06
CA HIS A 174 4.08 25.60 -3.60
C HIS A 174 4.49 24.12 -3.69
N GLY A 175 3.55 23.21 -3.97
CA GLY A 175 3.80 21.77 -4.15
C GLY A 175 4.12 21.00 -2.87
N HIS A 176 3.92 21.52 -1.68
CA HIS A 176 3.97 20.79 -0.42
C HIS A 176 2.62 20.12 -0.09
N CYS A 177 2.66 19.07 0.76
CA CYS A 177 1.50 18.25 1.07
C CYS A 177 0.54 18.87 2.10
N GLY A 178 0.78 20.09 2.55
CA GLY A 178 -0.03 20.77 3.55
C GLY A 178 0.11 22.29 3.50
N GLN A 179 -0.61 22.97 4.39
CA GLN A 179 -0.56 24.41 4.55
C GLN A 179 0.81 24.84 5.09
N ILE A 180 1.38 25.89 4.51
CA ILE A 180 2.68 26.43 4.94
C ILE A 180 2.50 27.50 6.01
N ARG A 181 3.26 27.35 7.10
CA ARG A 181 3.40 28.35 8.14
C ARG A 181 4.86 28.45 8.57
N GLU A 182 5.40 29.66 8.65
CA GLU A 182 6.80 29.91 9.06
C GLU A 182 7.85 29.13 8.26
N GLY A 183 7.54 28.78 6.99
CA GLY A 183 8.46 28.10 6.07
C GLY A 183 8.44 26.58 6.11
N ASP A 184 7.58 25.97 6.94
CA ASP A 184 7.36 24.51 6.98
C ASP A 184 5.85 24.18 6.91
N VAL A 185 5.52 22.91 6.79
CA VAL A 185 4.12 22.43 6.78
C VAL A 185 3.55 22.48 8.19
N ASP A 186 2.45 23.20 8.38
CA ASP A 186 1.67 23.20 9.62
C ASP A 186 0.77 21.96 9.65
N ASN A 187 1.11 20.99 10.52
CA ASN A 187 0.40 19.73 10.65
C ASN A 187 -1.10 19.95 10.94
N ASP A 188 -1.41 20.64 12.02
CA ASP A 188 -2.79 20.72 12.53
C ASP A 188 -3.72 21.54 11.62
N ALA A 189 -3.20 22.61 11.02
CA ALA A 189 -3.94 23.38 10.04
C ALA A 189 -4.22 22.54 8.77
N THR A 190 -3.32 21.66 8.41
CA THR A 190 -3.45 20.77 7.24
C THR A 190 -4.53 19.70 7.46
N LEU A 191 -4.70 19.17 8.68
CA LEU A 191 -5.71 18.14 8.98
C LEU A 191 -7.12 18.57 8.56
N VAL A 192 -7.47 19.84 8.78
CA VAL A 192 -8.78 20.38 8.40
C VAL A 192 -9.00 20.33 6.89
N LEU A 193 -7.97 20.61 6.10
CA LEU A 193 -8.05 20.59 4.64
C LEU A 193 -8.13 19.17 4.09
N LEU A 194 -7.37 18.24 4.71
CA LEU A 194 -7.41 16.82 4.35
C LEU A 194 -8.77 16.19 4.65
N ALA A 195 -9.38 16.52 5.80
CA ALA A 195 -10.71 16.08 6.14
C ALA A 195 -11.78 16.57 5.14
N LYS A 196 -11.70 17.84 4.73
CA LYS A 196 -12.59 18.41 3.69
C LYS A 196 -12.42 17.68 2.36
N THR A 197 -11.18 17.42 1.95
CA THR A 197 -10.86 16.71 0.71
C THR A 197 -11.41 15.28 0.76
N ALA A 198 -11.16 14.53 1.83
CA ALA A 198 -11.67 13.19 2.03
C ALA A 198 -13.20 13.14 1.98
N LEU A 199 -13.86 14.08 2.67
CA LEU A 199 -15.32 14.17 2.70
C LEU A 199 -15.90 14.45 1.31
N SER A 200 -15.31 15.38 0.55
CA SER A 200 -15.80 15.71 -0.79
C SER A 200 -15.65 14.53 -1.76
N HIS A 201 -14.51 13.81 -1.70
CA HIS A 201 -14.28 12.59 -2.49
C HIS A 201 -15.28 11.48 -2.12
N ALA A 202 -15.51 11.24 -0.84
CA ALA A 202 -16.46 10.24 -0.37
C ALA A 202 -17.91 10.57 -0.78
N ARG A 203 -18.32 11.85 -0.70
CA ARG A 203 -19.62 12.34 -1.20
C ARG A 203 -19.78 12.17 -2.71
N ALA A 204 -18.69 12.28 -3.47
CA ALA A 204 -18.69 12.00 -4.90
C ALA A 204 -18.84 10.51 -5.23
N GLY A 205 -18.68 9.61 -4.25
CA GLY A 205 -18.86 8.17 -4.39
C GLY A 205 -17.56 7.35 -4.39
N ALA A 206 -16.44 7.89 -3.92
CA ALA A 206 -15.21 7.13 -3.71
C ALA A 206 -15.45 5.97 -2.72
N ASP A 207 -14.95 4.79 -3.06
CA ASP A 207 -15.07 3.61 -2.20
C ASP A 207 -14.00 3.59 -1.09
N ILE A 208 -12.82 4.17 -1.38
CA ILE A 208 -11.67 4.16 -0.48
C ILE A 208 -10.97 5.53 -0.53
N ILE A 209 -10.71 6.10 0.62
CA ILE A 209 -9.93 7.32 0.80
C ILE A 209 -8.49 6.94 1.15
N ALA A 210 -7.50 7.50 0.44
CA ALA A 210 -6.10 7.14 0.62
C ALA A 210 -5.24 8.36 0.99
N PRO A 211 -5.16 8.74 2.29
CA PRO A 211 -4.35 9.86 2.74
C PRO A 211 -2.86 9.58 2.53
N SER A 212 -2.20 10.46 1.76
CA SER A 212 -0.80 10.29 1.35
C SER A 212 0.13 11.42 1.80
N ASP A 213 -0.37 12.32 2.60
CA ASP A 213 0.28 13.54 3.05
C ASP A 213 1.35 13.32 4.13
N MET A 214 1.17 12.33 5.02
CA MET A 214 2.00 12.00 6.18
C MET A 214 1.88 12.99 7.36
N MET A 215 0.74 13.66 7.53
CA MET A 215 0.49 14.45 8.73
C MET A 215 0.09 13.56 9.91
N ASP A 216 0.56 13.90 11.11
CA ASP A 216 0.17 13.18 12.32
C ASP A 216 -1.31 13.39 12.65
N GLY A 217 -2.05 12.29 12.97
CA GLY A 217 -3.47 12.35 13.33
C GLY A 217 -4.44 12.45 12.15
N ARG A 218 -3.94 12.38 10.91
CA ARG A 218 -4.76 12.54 9.69
C ARG A 218 -5.80 11.43 9.50
N VAL A 219 -5.45 10.19 9.84
CA VAL A 219 -6.36 9.06 9.69
C VAL A 219 -7.55 9.22 10.62
N ARG A 220 -7.29 9.57 11.90
CA ARG A 220 -8.35 9.85 12.88
C ARG A 220 -9.27 10.97 12.43
N THR A 221 -8.68 12.11 12.03
CA THR A 221 -9.47 13.28 11.59
C THR A 221 -10.37 12.96 10.40
N ILE A 222 -9.86 12.19 9.43
CA ILE A 222 -10.62 11.73 8.28
C ILE A 222 -11.71 10.74 8.71
N ARG A 223 -11.40 9.74 9.56
CA ARG A 223 -12.37 8.74 10.02
C ARG A 223 -13.53 9.39 10.77
N GLU A 224 -13.23 10.25 11.76
CA GLU A 224 -14.24 11.00 12.51
C GLU A 224 -15.11 11.85 11.57
N THR A 225 -14.51 12.58 10.62
CA THR A 225 -15.25 13.36 9.65
C THR A 225 -16.18 12.54 8.77
N LEU A 226 -15.74 11.37 8.30
CA LEU A 226 -16.57 10.47 7.50
C LEU A 226 -17.73 9.92 8.32
N ASP A 227 -17.49 9.49 9.55
CA ASP A 227 -18.52 8.91 10.44
C ASP A 227 -19.58 9.94 10.85
N GLU A 228 -19.17 11.17 11.20
CA GLU A 228 -20.06 12.29 11.48
C GLU A 228 -20.97 12.65 10.30
N ASN A 229 -20.57 12.32 9.07
CA ASN A 229 -21.33 12.57 7.85
C ASN A 229 -22.04 11.32 7.31
N HIS A 230 -22.20 10.25 8.11
CA HIS A 230 -22.88 9.00 7.74
C HIS A 230 -22.21 8.26 6.55
N LEU A 231 -20.89 8.28 6.50
CA LEU A 231 -20.05 7.63 5.49
C LEU A 231 -19.16 6.54 6.10
N GLU A 232 -19.63 5.84 7.11
CA GLU A 232 -18.92 4.81 7.89
C GLU A 232 -18.46 3.63 7.03
N ARG A 233 -19.05 3.45 5.84
CA ARG A 233 -18.70 2.38 4.91
C ARG A 233 -17.54 2.71 3.98
N VAL A 234 -17.10 3.94 3.93
CA VAL A 234 -15.95 4.37 3.13
C VAL A 234 -14.68 3.92 3.83
N LEU A 235 -13.85 3.13 3.14
CA LEU A 235 -12.62 2.59 3.69
C LEU A 235 -11.51 3.65 3.70
N ILE A 236 -10.56 3.51 4.63
CA ILE A 236 -9.33 4.29 4.66
C ILE A 236 -8.14 3.39 4.36
N LEU A 237 -7.45 3.67 3.24
CA LEU A 237 -6.18 3.07 2.86
C LEU A 237 -5.06 4.06 3.18
N SER A 238 -4.45 3.96 4.36
CA SER A 238 -3.43 4.91 4.76
C SER A 238 -2.08 4.62 4.14
N TYR A 239 -1.41 5.66 3.65
CA TYR A 239 0.03 5.62 3.32
C TYR A 239 0.84 5.62 4.62
N ALA A 240 0.66 4.59 5.44
CA ALA A 240 1.14 4.51 6.80
C ALA A 240 2.68 4.50 6.93
N ALA A 241 3.38 3.94 5.93
CA ALA A 241 4.84 3.95 5.86
C ALA A 241 5.32 4.52 4.52
N LYS A 242 5.31 5.86 4.40
CA LYS A 242 5.77 6.57 3.21
C LYS A 242 7.12 7.24 3.46
N TYR A 243 8.13 6.80 2.73
CA TYR A 243 9.50 7.27 2.86
C TYR A 243 9.82 8.47 1.96
N ALA A 244 10.73 9.34 2.40
CA ALA A 244 11.29 10.44 1.60
C ALA A 244 12.24 9.88 0.53
N SER A 245 11.65 9.31 -0.52
CA SER A 245 12.38 8.51 -1.50
C SER A 245 12.82 9.30 -2.73
N GLY A 246 14.01 8.96 -3.26
CA GLY A 246 14.50 9.42 -4.56
C GLY A 246 13.70 8.85 -5.75
N PHE A 247 12.90 7.79 -5.54
CA PHE A 247 12.09 7.15 -6.59
C PHE A 247 10.80 7.89 -6.96
N TYR A 248 10.54 9.09 -6.41
CA TYR A 248 9.33 9.87 -6.73
C TYR A 248 9.50 10.87 -7.89
N GLY A 249 10.69 10.96 -8.49
CA GLY A 249 10.96 11.93 -9.56
C GLY A 249 9.93 11.93 -10.67
N PRO A 250 9.64 10.79 -11.33
CA PRO A 250 8.66 10.75 -12.41
C PRO A 250 7.22 11.08 -11.99
N PHE A 251 6.82 10.76 -10.75
CA PHE A 251 5.50 11.14 -10.23
C PHE A 251 5.36 12.68 -10.09
N ARG A 252 6.43 13.37 -9.69
CA ARG A 252 6.41 14.83 -9.56
C ARG A 252 6.16 15.52 -10.91
N GLU A 253 6.66 14.94 -12.00
CA GLU A 253 6.34 15.38 -13.37
C GLU A 253 4.89 15.05 -13.72
N ALA A 254 4.46 13.82 -13.46
CA ALA A 254 3.13 13.32 -13.81
C ALA A 254 1.99 14.12 -13.16
N ALA A 255 2.15 14.47 -11.87
CA ALA A 255 1.15 15.15 -11.05
C ALA A 255 1.43 16.66 -10.90
N ASP A 256 2.46 17.19 -11.59
CA ASP A 256 2.90 18.59 -11.43
C ASP A 256 3.01 19.02 -9.96
N SER A 257 3.65 18.16 -9.13
CA SER A 257 3.66 18.28 -7.67
C SER A 257 5.06 18.43 -7.06
N ALA A 258 6.02 18.93 -7.83
CA ALA A 258 7.36 19.19 -7.32
C ALA A 258 7.34 20.34 -6.29
N PRO A 259 7.95 20.18 -5.10
CA PRO A 259 8.05 21.28 -4.15
C PRO A 259 8.88 22.43 -4.72
N LYS A 260 8.42 23.65 -4.59
CA LYS A 260 9.10 24.87 -5.11
C LYS A 260 10.22 25.37 -4.19
N PHE A 261 10.24 24.91 -2.95
CA PHE A 261 11.30 25.19 -1.97
C PHE A 261 11.48 23.98 -1.04
N GLY A 262 12.62 23.88 -0.36
CA GLY A 262 12.92 22.83 0.59
C GLY A 262 12.80 21.41 0.02
N ASP A 263 12.37 20.49 0.86
CA ASP A 263 12.07 19.11 0.51
C ASP A 263 10.92 18.59 1.40
N ARG A 264 10.65 17.27 1.37
CA ARG A 264 9.55 16.67 2.13
C ARG A 264 10.02 15.82 3.32
N ARG A 265 11.28 15.98 3.75
CA ARG A 265 11.87 15.15 4.81
C ARG A 265 11.39 15.52 6.21
N SER A 266 10.78 16.68 6.39
CA SER A 266 10.17 17.08 7.66
C SER A 266 8.92 16.26 7.99
N TYR A 267 8.26 15.65 7.00
CA TYR A 267 7.04 14.86 7.21
C TYR A 267 7.03 13.49 6.51
N GLN A 268 7.93 13.17 5.60
CA GLN A 268 8.11 11.81 5.05
C GLN A 268 9.26 11.12 5.77
N MET A 269 9.11 9.83 6.03
CA MET A 269 10.05 9.04 6.83
C MET A 269 11.45 8.96 6.22
N ASP A 270 12.46 8.90 7.06
CA ASP A 270 13.84 8.68 6.65
C ASP A 270 14.01 7.26 6.07
N PRO A 271 14.58 7.10 4.86
CA PRO A 271 14.86 5.79 4.26
C PRO A 271 15.70 4.84 5.12
N ALA A 272 16.47 5.36 6.06
CA ALA A 272 17.29 4.55 6.97
C ALA A 272 16.51 3.91 8.12
N ASN A 273 15.22 4.30 8.34
CA ASN A 273 14.45 3.95 9.53
C ASN A 273 13.40 2.88 9.25
N GLN A 274 13.62 1.65 9.72
CA GLN A 274 12.61 0.58 9.65
C GLN A 274 11.68 0.56 10.87
N ARG A 275 12.22 0.85 12.09
CA ARG A 275 11.44 0.78 13.32
C ARG A 275 10.37 1.86 13.42
N GLU A 276 10.64 3.00 12.83
CA GLU A 276 9.70 4.11 12.70
C GLU A 276 8.45 3.67 11.93
N ALA A 277 8.60 2.95 10.81
CA ALA A 277 7.49 2.43 10.03
C ALA A 277 6.50 1.60 10.86
N ILE A 278 7.00 0.78 11.79
CA ILE A 278 6.13 -0.03 12.65
C ILE A 278 5.32 0.85 13.60
N ARG A 279 5.92 1.92 14.12
CA ARG A 279 5.22 2.88 14.99
C ARG A 279 4.17 3.66 14.21
N GLU A 280 4.51 4.19 13.03
CA GLU A 280 3.59 4.92 12.16
C GLU A 280 2.38 4.06 11.75
N VAL A 281 2.64 2.82 11.34
CA VAL A 281 1.57 1.87 11.00
C VAL A 281 0.68 1.58 12.20
N ALA A 282 1.25 1.40 13.41
CA ALA A 282 0.47 1.16 14.63
C ALA A 282 -0.45 2.36 14.94
N LEU A 283 0.06 3.59 14.81
CA LEU A 283 -0.73 4.81 15.05
C LEU A 283 -1.88 4.93 14.03
N ASP A 284 -1.61 4.73 12.73
CA ASP A 284 -2.66 4.80 11.71
C ASP A 284 -3.76 3.73 11.93
N ILE A 285 -3.38 2.54 12.44
CA ILE A 285 -4.36 1.48 12.80
C ILE A 285 -5.21 1.92 13.99
N GLU A 286 -4.61 2.47 15.04
CA GLU A 286 -5.32 3.01 16.21
C GLU A 286 -6.24 4.18 15.84
N GLU A 287 -5.90 4.93 14.81
CA GLU A 287 -6.67 6.04 14.26
C GLU A 287 -7.82 5.59 13.35
N GLY A 288 -7.89 4.31 12.96
CA GLY A 288 -9.00 3.74 12.20
C GLY A 288 -8.70 3.45 10.73
N ALA A 289 -7.42 3.22 10.34
CA ALA A 289 -7.09 2.72 9.02
C ALA A 289 -7.59 1.28 8.82
N ASP A 290 -8.28 1.01 7.70
CA ASP A 290 -8.72 -0.33 7.30
C ASP A 290 -7.62 -1.10 6.56
N ILE A 291 -6.81 -0.39 5.80
CA ILE A 291 -5.72 -0.90 4.99
C ILE A 291 -4.49 -0.02 5.23
N VAL A 292 -3.33 -0.63 5.42
CA VAL A 292 -2.07 0.09 5.59
C VAL A 292 -1.16 -0.11 4.39
N MET A 293 -0.42 0.92 3.98
CA MET A 293 0.42 0.90 2.80
C MET A 293 1.88 1.22 3.11
N VAL A 294 2.78 0.48 2.45
CA VAL A 294 4.21 0.80 2.38
C VAL A 294 4.54 1.41 1.01
N LYS A 295 5.22 2.55 0.99
CA LYS A 295 5.63 3.27 -0.22
C LYS A 295 7.04 3.86 -0.07
N PRO A 296 7.97 3.57 -0.99
CA PRO A 296 7.93 2.65 -2.15
C PRO A 296 7.86 1.17 -1.78
N ALA A 297 7.74 0.28 -2.81
CA ALA A 297 7.62 -1.16 -2.59
C ALA A 297 8.95 -1.91 -2.66
N MET A 298 9.63 -1.95 -3.81
CA MET A 298 10.79 -2.82 -4.03
C MET A 298 11.97 -2.52 -3.10
N PRO A 299 12.36 -1.26 -2.83
CA PRO A 299 13.44 -0.95 -1.88
C PRO A 299 13.09 -1.24 -0.41
N TYR A 300 11.82 -1.53 -0.10
CA TYR A 300 11.29 -1.67 1.25
C TYR A 300 10.54 -3.01 1.46
N LEU A 301 10.96 -4.09 0.78
CA LEU A 301 10.38 -5.42 0.93
C LEU A 301 10.50 -5.94 2.37
N ASP A 302 11.55 -5.58 3.08
CA ASP A 302 11.77 -5.86 4.50
C ASP A 302 10.72 -5.17 5.38
N VAL A 303 10.36 -3.93 5.07
CA VAL A 303 9.30 -3.18 5.78
C VAL A 303 7.94 -3.79 5.50
N ILE A 304 7.63 -4.12 4.22
CA ILE A 304 6.38 -4.80 3.85
C ILE A 304 6.24 -6.12 4.62
N TYR A 305 7.30 -6.93 4.64
CA TYR A 305 7.32 -8.20 5.36
C TYR A 305 7.09 -8.00 6.85
N ARG A 306 7.74 -7.02 7.44
CA ARG A 306 7.62 -6.73 8.85
C ARG A 306 6.24 -6.22 9.23
N VAL A 307 5.67 -5.28 8.47
CA VAL A 307 4.30 -4.79 8.66
C VAL A 307 3.30 -5.95 8.57
N LYS A 308 3.42 -6.82 7.54
CA LYS A 308 2.53 -7.97 7.38
C LYS A 308 2.62 -8.98 8.50
N THR A 309 3.80 -9.18 9.07
CA THR A 309 4.00 -10.14 10.17
C THR A 309 3.65 -9.57 11.55
N GLU A 310 3.76 -8.26 11.74
CA GLU A 310 3.46 -7.57 13.01
C GLU A 310 1.95 -7.31 13.16
N PHE A 311 1.29 -6.90 12.07
CA PHE A 311 -0.10 -6.48 12.08
C PHE A 311 -0.98 -7.43 11.25
N ASN A 312 -2.11 -7.85 11.81
CA ASN A 312 -3.05 -8.73 11.13
C ASN A 312 -4.10 -7.92 10.32
N LEU A 313 -3.60 -7.00 9.46
CA LEU A 313 -4.42 -6.20 8.56
C LEU A 313 -4.06 -6.45 7.09
N PRO A 314 -4.93 -6.06 6.14
CA PRO A 314 -4.57 -5.98 4.73
C PRO A 314 -3.44 -4.97 4.50
N VAL A 315 -2.41 -5.39 3.75
CA VAL A 315 -1.24 -4.56 3.43
C VAL A 315 -1.22 -4.25 1.94
N ALA A 316 -1.19 -2.97 1.60
CA ALA A 316 -0.90 -2.49 0.26
C ALA A 316 0.59 -2.13 0.11
N ALA A 317 1.10 -2.23 -1.10
CA ALA A 317 2.44 -1.73 -1.43
C ALA A 317 2.40 -0.98 -2.75
N TYR A 318 3.09 0.16 -2.83
CA TYR A 318 3.12 0.97 -4.04
C TYR A 318 4.45 0.82 -4.77
N GLN A 319 4.45 0.10 -5.90
CA GLN A 319 5.54 0.13 -6.87
C GLN A 319 5.51 1.47 -7.60
N VAL A 320 6.34 2.40 -7.14
CA VAL A 320 6.24 3.82 -7.52
C VAL A 320 6.84 4.13 -8.89
N SER A 321 6.63 5.35 -9.32
CA SER A 321 7.01 5.85 -10.64
C SER A 321 8.48 5.67 -11.00
N GLY A 322 9.40 5.87 -10.05
CA GLY A 322 10.83 5.66 -10.28
C GLY A 322 11.21 4.19 -10.36
N GLU A 323 10.53 3.31 -9.64
CA GLU A 323 10.70 1.85 -9.79
C GLU A 323 10.24 1.41 -11.18
N TYR A 324 9.06 1.86 -11.60
CA TYR A 324 8.54 1.66 -12.95
C TYR A 324 9.52 2.17 -14.02
N ALA A 325 9.91 3.43 -13.94
CA ALA A 325 10.78 4.06 -14.93
C ALA A 325 12.15 3.36 -15.04
N SER A 326 12.71 2.91 -13.91
CA SER A 326 13.97 2.17 -13.88
C SER A 326 13.88 0.84 -14.64
N LEU A 327 12.81 0.07 -14.41
CA LEU A 327 12.58 -1.18 -15.12
C LEU A 327 12.32 -0.95 -16.60
N VAL A 328 11.51 0.08 -16.95
CA VAL A 328 11.26 0.47 -18.35
C VAL A 328 12.55 0.84 -19.05
N ALA A 329 13.41 1.65 -18.43
CA ALA A 329 14.71 2.04 -19.00
C ALA A 329 15.60 0.81 -19.23
N ALA A 330 15.68 -0.10 -18.27
CA ALA A 330 16.51 -1.29 -18.37
C ALA A 330 16.07 -2.24 -19.49
N TYR A 331 14.77 -2.55 -19.60
CA TYR A 331 14.32 -3.44 -20.69
C TYR A 331 14.32 -2.76 -22.07
N ARG A 332 14.09 -1.43 -22.18
CA ARG A 332 14.21 -0.70 -23.44
C ARG A 332 15.64 -0.71 -23.99
N ASN A 333 16.64 -0.77 -23.12
CA ASN A 333 18.04 -0.94 -23.51
C ASN A 333 18.43 -2.40 -23.75
N GLY A 334 17.51 -3.36 -23.61
CA GLY A 334 17.80 -4.79 -23.80
C GLY A 334 18.61 -5.44 -22.67
N TRP A 335 18.72 -4.78 -21.52
CA TRP A 335 19.49 -5.30 -20.39
C TRP A 335 18.71 -6.30 -19.55
N LEU A 336 17.39 -6.17 -19.52
CA LEU A 336 16.47 -7.05 -18.81
C LEU A 336 15.37 -7.58 -19.75
N ASP A 337 14.91 -8.80 -19.49
CA ASP A 337 13.71 -9.33 -20.12
C ASP A 337 12.46 -8.64 -19.52
N ARG A 338 11.64 -8.06 -20.38
CA ARG A 338 10.49 -7.24 -20.00
C ARG A 338 9.47 -8.02 -19.17
N GLU A 339 8.95 -9.10 -19.73
CA GLU A 339 7.83 -9.85 -19.11
C GLU A 339 8.26 -10.50 -17.81
N ARG A 340 9.43 -11.12 -17.82
CA ARG A 340 10.00 -11.75 -16.61
C ARG A 340 10.24 -10.74 -15.52
N THR A 341 10.82 -9.58 -15.85
CA THR A 341 11.15 -8.56 -14.84
C THR A 341 9.89 -7.96 -14.22
N ILE A 342 8.85 -7.71 -15.02
CA ILE A 342 7.56 -7.23 -14.52
C ILE A 342 6.97 -8.23 -13.54
N LEU A 343 6.82 -9.49 -13.95
CA LEU A 343 6.22 -10.52 -13.10
C LEU A 343 7.08 -10.83 -11.87
N GLU A 344 8.41 -10.84 -12.00
CA GLU A 344 9.31 -11.10 -10.88
C GLU A 344 9.26 -9.99 -9.84
N SER A 345 9.28 -8.71 -10.26
CA SER A 345 9.19 -7.57 -9.35
C SER A 345 7.89 -7.59 -8.54
N LEU A 346 6.76 -7.81 -9.21
CA LEU A 346 5.45 -7.90 -8.56
C LEU A 346 5.33 -9.15 -7.66
N THR A 347 5.93 -10.27 -8.07
CA THR A 347 6.00 -11.48 -7.23
C THR A 347 6.82 -11.22 -5.97
N CYS A 348 7.93 -10.49 -6.06
CA CYS A 348 8.74 -10.13 -4.88
C CYS A 348 7.95 -9.29 -3.89
N ILE A 349 7.20 -8.31 -4.36
CA ILE A 349 6.32 -7.47 -3.53
C ILE A 349 5.22 -8.33 -2.88
N LYS A 350 4.56 -9.20 -3.66
CA LYS A 350 3.54 -10.12 -3.14
C LYS A 350 4.11 -11.08 -2.11
N ARG A 351 5.29 -11.66 -2.38
CA ARG A 351 5.99 -12.58 -1.47
C ARG A 351 6.41 -11.90 -0.16
N ALA A 352 6.74 -10.61 -0.20
CA ALA A 352 7.02 -9.84 1.02
C ALA A 352 5.79 -9.68 1.92
N GLY A 353 4.57 -9.91 1.40
CA GLY A 353 3.35 -9.88 2.20
C GLY A 353 2.28 -8.90 1.74
N ALA A 354 2.49 -8.16 0.65
CA ALA A 354 1.47 -7.27 0.13
C ALA A 354 0.24 -8.06 -0.35
N ASP A 355 -0.94 -7.70 0.14
CA ASP A 355 -2.22 -8.23 -0.34
C ASP A 355 -2.63 -7.55 -1.64
N MET A 356 -2.37 -6.25 -1.75
CA MET A 356 -2.65 -5.38 -2.88
C MET A 356 -1.37 -4.67 -3.34
N ILE A 357 -1.25 -4.46 -4.65
CA ILE A 357 -0.10 -3.79 -5.26
C ILE A 357 -0.59 -2.67 -6.17
N ILE A 358 -0.28 -1.43 -5.82
CA ILE A 358 -0.46 -0.30 -6.72
C ILE A 358 0.73 -0.31 -7.68
N THR A 359 0.46 -0.42 -8.98
CA THR A 359 1.52 -0.50 -9.98
C THR A 359 1.07 0.00 -11.35
N TYR A 360 1.94 0.70 -12.03
CA TYR A 360 1.77 1.13 -13.42
C TYR A 360 1.85 -0.05 -14.42
N PHE A 361 2.33 -1.20 -13.97
CA PHE A 361 2.34 -2.44 -14.78
C PHE A 361 1.03 -3.25 -14.67
N ALA A 362 0.01 -2.82 -13.92
CA ALA A 362 -1.18 -3.61 -13.65
C ALA A 362 -1.86 -4.18 -14.92
N LYS A 363 -2.05 -3.37 -15.97
CA LYS A 363 -2.65 -3.82 -17.23
C LYS A 363 -1.80 -4.86 -17.94
N GLU A 364 -0.48 -4.64 -17.97
CA GLU A 364 0.45 -5.55 -18.62
C GLU A 364 0.59 -6.86 -17.84
N ALA A 365 0.78 -6.75 -16.54
CA ALA A 365 0.86 -7.91 -15.66
C ALA A 365 -0.42 -8.77 -15.72
N ALA A 366 -1.60 -8.14 -15.74
CA ALA A 366 -2.87 -8.85 -15.87
C ALA A 366 -2.97 -9.64 -17.19
N ARG A 367 -2.49 -9.07 -18.31
CA ARG A 367 -2.43 -9.79 -19.60
C ARG A 367 -1.46 -10.95 -19.60
N LEU A 368 -0.34 -10.83 -18.88
CA LEU A 368 0.68 -11.91 -18.78
C LEU A 368 0.22 -13.05 -17.87
N LEU A 369 -0.74 -12.81 -17.01
CA LEU A 369 -1.28 -13.78 -16.05
C LEU A 369 -2.50 -14.54 -16.59
N GLY A 370 -3.21 -13.98 -17.55
CA GLY A 370 -4.45 -14.53 -18.06
C GLY A 370 -4.44 -15.07 -19.37
#